data_e7b50193ada6c88b17ea7ef5c67c32c6
#
_entry.id   e7b50193ada6c88b17ea7ef5c67c32c6
#
_cell.length_a   1.000
_cell.length_b   1.000
_cell.length_c   1.000
_cell.angle_alpha   90.00
_cell.angle_beta   90.00
_cell.angle_gamma   90.00
#
_symmetry.space_group_name_H-M   'P 1'
#
loop_
_entity.id
_entity.type
_entity.pdbx_description
1 polymer ?
#
loop_
_entity_poly.entity_id
_entity_poly.type
_entity_poly.pdbx_seq_one_letter_code
_entity_poly.pdbx_strand_id
1 'polypeptide(L)'
;MAGPRQHGACKMGAKAKGLGWIEKLLAVWIVLCIIAGLSLGKYLPELSRRLEPGIPIGLFLMIYPAMTKIEIGELKKALRSGKQVGIIAFFNYAVNPFLLWFLGYVFFANLFPALGLMDGESAKYLWTGLILLGVAPCIAMVLVWTDLAKGNGPLGIVLMAWNSVIQVMTTPLYIALLVGTYITIDIVSIGESVLLYLGLPLLLGVITRREVLKRRSEQWLNEKLIPYYNAVQLLALLFTMVVMFALRGGVIVDHPELIWQMATPVILFFFLLYNLVYVVTRWMGYNYEDSSTMAFHCTGRNFELAIAIALTAFASMPMVAVSTVVGPLIEIPVMLTLVWIALRRKSNLEAHGTLTRLSERAP
;
A
#
# COMPACT_ATOMS: atom_id res chain seq x y z
N MET A 1 48.06 15.13 -22.35
CA MET A 1 47.74 13.79 -21.80
C MET A 1 47.05 13.98 -20.47
N ALA A 2 45.76 13.89 -20.41
CA ALA A 2 44.97 13.94 -19.19
C ALA A 2 44.17 12.63 -19.09
N GLY A 3 44.50 11.81 -18.08
CA GLY A 3 43.90 10.49 -17.85
C GLY A 3 42.45 10.62 -17.36
N PRO A 4 41.62 9.58 -17.54
CA PRO A 4 40.20 9.61 -17.19
C PRO A 4 40.03 9.60 -15.66
N ARG A 5 39.25 10.57 -15.16
CA ARG A 5 38.81 10.61 -13.74
C ARG A 5 37.88 9.42 -13.49
N GLN A 6 38.36 8.49 -12.68
CA GLN A 6 37.52 7.43 -12.11
C GLN A 6 36.48 8.08 -11.21
N HIS A 7 35.21 8.00 -11.61
CA HIS A 7 34.09 8.28 -10.72
C HIS A 7 34.06 7.20 -9.65
N GLY A 8 34.35 7.60 -8.42
CA GLY A 8 34.26 6.76 -7.25
C GLY A 8 32.84 6.21 -7.10
N ALA A 9 32.66 4.95 -7.43
CA ALA A 9 31.49 4.19 -7.11
C ALA A 9 31.38 4.11 -5.58
N CYS A 10 30.49 4.88 -5.01
CA CYS A 10 30.13 4.79 -3.59
C CYS A 10 29.54 3.39 -3.37
N LYS A 11 30.34 2.49 -2.79
CA LYS A 11 29.89 1.18 -2.32
C LYS A 11 28.97 1.37 -1.11
N MET A 12 27.72 1.75 -1.32
CA MET A 12 26.67 1.57 -0.34
C MET A 12 26.05 0.18 -0.51
N GLY A 13 26.87 -0.82 -0.21
CA GLY A 13 26.41 -2.20 -0.09
C GLY A 13 25.91 -2.46 1.32
N ALA A 14 24.81 -1.86 1.74
CA ALA A 14 24.00 -2.46 2.78
C ALA A 14 23.36 -3.70 2.14
N LYS A 15 23.94 -4.90 2.38
CA LYS A 15 23.24 -6.16 2.15
C LYS A 15 21.92 -6.05 2.88
N ALA A 16 20.81 -5.87 2.15
CA ALA A 16 19.48 -6.08 2.70
C ALA A 16 19.51 -7.47 3.35
N LYS A 17 19.42 -7.52 4.69
CA LYS A 17 19.20 -8.78 5.39
C LYS A 17 17.93 -9.34 4.76
N GLY A 18 18.05 -10.53 4.14
CA GLY A 18 16.91 -11.18 3.48
C GLY A 18 15.71 -11.18 4.44
N LEU A 19 14.53 -11.01 3.90
CA LEU A 19 13.26 -10.98 4.65
C LEU A 19 13.28 -11.99 5.80
N GLY A 20 12.92 -11.53 6.98
CA GLY A 20 12.80 -12.40 8.15
C GLY A 20 11.80 -13.53 7.87
N TRP A 21 11.93 -14.65 8.56
CA TRP A 21 11.04 -15.79 8.40
C TRP A 21 9.55 -15.41 8.54
N ILE A 22 9.26 -14.44 9.41
CA ILE A 22 7.90 -13.93 9.66
C ILE A 22 7.35 -13.19 8.42
N GLU A 23 8.17 -12.37 7.77
CA GLU A 23 7.75 -11.62 6.56
C GLU A 23 7.52 -12.54 5.36
N LYS A 24 8.26 -13.65 5.26
CA LYS A 24 8.04 -14.68 4.21
C LYS A 24 6.71 -15.41 4.37
N LEU A 25 6.23 -15.55 5.60
CA LEU A 25 4.98 -16.22 5.94
C LEU A 25 3.84 -15.24 6.23
N LEU A 26 3.97 -13.97 5.83
CA LEU A 26 3.00 -12.91 6.11
C LEU A 26 1.56 -13.31 5.70
N ALA A 27 1.40 -13.93 4.54
CA ALA A 27 0.10 -14.41 4.08
C ALA A 27 -0.51 -15.44 5.06
N VAL A 28 0.31 -16.34 5.60
CA VAL A 28 -0.14 -17.34 6.58
C VAL A 28 -0.56 -16.66 7.89
N TRP A 29 0.25 -15.69 8.36
CA TRP A 29 -0.08 -14.93 9.57
C TRP A 29 -1.39 -14.17 9.44
N ILE A 30 -1.65 -13.59 8.29
CA ILE A 30 -2.90 -12.86 8.03
C ILE A 30 -4.09 -13.80 8.04
N VAL A 31 -4.00 -14.97 7.39
CA VAL A 31 -5.07 -15.98 7.43
C VAL A 31 -5.34 -16.43 8.88
N LEU A 32 -4.30 -16.66 9.68
CA LEU A 32 -4.43 -16.98 11.09
C LEU A 32 -5.09 -15.85 11.89
N CYS A 33 -4.76 -14.60 11.63
CA CYS A 33 -5.39 -13.43 12.27
C CYS A 33 -6.87 -13.31 11.90
N ILE A 34 -7.24 -13.63 10.67
CA ILE A 34 -8.64 -13.63 10.24
C ILE A 34 -9.42 -14.70 11.01
N ILE A 35 -8.92 -15.94 11.03
CA ILE A 35 -9.55 -17.04 11.76
C ILE A 35 -9.65 -16.70 13.25
N ALA A 36 -8.58 -16.17 13.85
CA ALA A 36 -8.56 -15.74 15.24
C ALA A 36 -9.56 -14.61 15.51
N GLY A 37 -9.60 -13.60 14.63
CA GLY A 37 -10.52 -12.46 14.73
C GLY A 37 -11.98 -12.92 14.64
N LEU A 38 -12.34 -13.69 13.61
CA LEU A 38 -13.70 -14.25 13.46
C LEU A 38 -14.10 -15.09 14.67
N SER A 39 -13.20 -15.95 15.17
CA SER A 39 -13.43 -16.74 16.37
C SER A 39 -13.63 -15.86 17.60
N LEU A 40 -12.78 -14.84 17.79
CA LEU A 40 -12.90 -13.90 18.89
C LEU A 40 -14.24 -13.14 18.85
N GLY A 41 -14.64 -12.64 17.68
CA GLY A 41 -15.92 -11.96 17.49
C GLY A 41 -17.13 -12.82 17.79
N LYS A 42 -17.07 -14.12 17.41
CA LYS A 42 -18.15 -15.07 17.62
C LYS A 42 -18.28 -15.53 19.07
N TYR A 43 -17.14 -15.86 19.71
CA TYR A 43 -17.16 -16.50 21.04
C TYR A 43 -16.96 -15.50 22.19
N LEU A 44 -16.31 -14.36 21.96
CA LEU A 44 -15.97 -13.38 22.97
C LEU A 44 -16.30 -11.92 22.50
N PRO A 45 -17.56 -11.62 22.15
CA PRO A 45 -17.94 -10.32 21.58
C PRO A 45 -17.65 -9.14 22.53
N GLU A 46 -17.79 -9.33 23.83
CA GLU A 46 -17.48 -8.31 24.83
C GLU A 46 -15.97 -7.96 24.86
N LEU A 47 -15.10 -8.97 24.71
CA LEU A 47 -13.66 -8.74 24.62
C LEU A 47 -13.32 -7.98 23.33
N SER A 48 -13.96 -8.34 22.21
CA SER A 48 -13.79 -7.64 20.93
C SER A 48 -14.12 -6.16 21.04
N ARG A 49 -15.24 -5.79 21.68
CA ARG A 49 -15.62 -4.39 21.92
C ARG A 49 -14.63 -3.66 22.83
N ARG A 50 -14.10 -4.32 23.86
CA ARG A 50 -13.07 -3.73 24.74
C ARG A 50 -11.75 -3.47 24.01
N LEU A 51 -11.45 -4.22 22.95
CA LEU A 51 -10.25 -4.03 22.13
C LEU A 51 -10.43 -2.96 21.04
N GLU A 52 -11.65 -2.53 20.75
CA GLU A 52 -11.95 -1.52 19.72
C GLU A 52 -11.13 -0.23 19.87
N PRO A 53 -10.96 0.38 21.09
CA PRO A 53 -10.13 1.56 21.29
C PRO A 53 -8.64 1.33 20.98
N GLY A 54 -8.21 0.06 20.85
CA GLY A 54 -6.85 -0.29 20.44
C GLY A 54 -6.60 -0.12 18.94
N ILE A 55 -7.64 -0.04 18.11
CA ILE A 55 -7.49 0.11 16.64
C ILE A 55 -6.75 1.40 16.29
N PRO A 56 -7.14 2.59 16.75
CA PRO A 56 -6.40 3.83 16.49
C PRO A 56 -4.93 3.77 16.90
N ILE A 57 -4.66 3.13 18.04
CA ILE A 57 -3.27 2.94 18.53
C ILE A 57 -2.51 1.99 17.60
N GLY A 58 -3.14 0.88 17.21
CA GLY A 58 -2.56 -0.08 16.26
C GLY A 58 -2.24 0.56 14.91
N LEU A 59 -3.17 1.34 14.34
CA LEU A 59 -2.97 2.10 13.11
C LEU A 59 -1.81 3.09 13.21
N PHE A 60 -1.74 3.83 14.32
CA PHE A 60 -0.63 4.74 14.57
C PHE A 60 0.71 4.00 14.65
N LEU A 61 0.79 2.92 15.43
CA LEU A 61 2.00 2.10 15.59
C LEU A 61 2.41 1.37 14.30
N MET A 62 1.48 1.21 13.36
CA MET A 62 1.75 0.63 12.05
C MET A 62 2.35 1.66 11.08
N ILE A 63 1.85 2.89 11.08
CA ILE A 63 2.26 3.94 10.15
C ILE A 63 3.51 4.68 10.65
N TYR A 64 3.59 5.04 11.93
CA TYR A 64 4.68 5.83 12.50
C TYR A 64 6.08 5.23 12.28
N PRO A 65 6.32 3.91 12.48
CA PRO A 65 7.62 3.32 12.17
C PRO A 65 8.02 3.41 10.70
N ALA A 66 7.05 3.30 9.78
CA ALA A 66 7.31 3.47 8.35
C ALA A 66 7.75 4.90 8.02
N MET A 67 7.15 5.90 8.67
CA MET A 67 7.49 7.31 8.49
C MET A 67 8.88 7.67 8.98
N THR A 68 9.43 6.96 9.97
CA THR A 68 10.82 7.18 10.44
C THR A 68 11.86 6.77 9.41
N LYS A 69 11.50 5.98 8.41
CA LYS A 69 12.39 5.61 7.30
C LYS A 69 12.56 6.74 6.29
N ILE A 70 11.65 7.73 6.28
CA ILE A 70 11.66 8.84 5.34
C ILE A 70 12.85 9.75 5.63
N GLU A 71 13.70 9.93 4.62
CA GLU A 71 14.83 10.84 4.64
C GLU A 71 14.52 12.12 3.86
N ILE A 72 14.51 13.28 4.56
CA ILE A 72 14.24 14.57 3.93
C ILE A 72 15.28 14.88 2.84
N GLY A 73 16.53 14.41 3.02
CA GLY A 73 17.59 14.52 2.03
C GLY A 73 17.23 13.81 0.72
N GLU A 74 16.61 12.63 0.80
CA GLU A 74 16.16 11.87 -0.36
C GLU A 74 14.98 12.56 -1.07
N LEU A 75 14.08 13.23 -0.34
CA LEU A 75 13.04 14.07 -0.97
C LEU A 75 13.64 15.15 -1.89
N LYS A 76 14.74 15.78 -1.46
CA LYS A 76 15.44 16.78 -2.30
C LYS A 76 16.16 16.13 -3.48
N LYS A 77 16.73 14.93 -3.31
CA LYS A 77 17.35 14.18 -4.42
C LYS A 77 16.29 13.68 -5.40
N ALA A 78 15.11 13.32 -4.92
CA ALA A 78 13.98 12.90 -5.75
C ALA A 78 13.52 13.98 -6.73
N LEU A 79 13.65 15.28 -6.37
CA LEU A 79 13.44 16.37 -7.31
C LEU A 79 14.42 16.31 -8.51
N ARG A 80 15.58 15.68 -8.35
CA ARG A 80 16.52 15.39 -9.44
C ARG A 80 16.13 14.14 -10.26
N SER A 81 15.39 13.20 -9.66
CA SER A 81 14.78 12.03 -10.33
C SER A 81 13.37 12.37 -10.86
N GLY A 82 13.14 13.60 -11.29
CA GLY A 82 11.82 14.19 -11.57
C GLY A 82 10.95 13.38 -12.53
N LYS A 83 11.55 12.62 -13.45
CA LYS A 83 10.78 11.80 -14.40
C LYS A 83 10.08 10.61 -13.70
N GLN A 84 10.78 9.83 -12.86
CA GLN A 84 10.16 8.68 -12.16
C GLN A 84 9.11 9.16 -11.16
N VAL A 85 9.41 10.19 -10.39
CA VAL A 85 8.45 10.80 -9.45
C VAL A 85 7.23 11.34 -10.19
N GLY A 86 7.42 12.01 -11.33
CA GLY A 86 6.34 12.52 -12.18
C GLY A 86 5.43 11.41 -12.72
N ILE A 87 6.02 10.30 -13.19
CA ILE A 87 5.25 9.14 -13.66
C ILE A 87 4.40 8.55 -12.53
N ILE A 88 5.00 8.36 -11.36
CA ILE A 88 4.28 7.81 -10.20
C ILE A 88 3.19 8.76 -9.72
N ALA A 89 3.48 10.07 -9.65
CA ALA A 89 2.48 11.07 -9.28
C ALA A 89 1.30 11.06 -10.28
N PHE A 90 1.59 10.97 -11.58
CA PHE A 90 0.55 10.86 -12.60
C PHE A 90 -0.32 9.61 -12.38
N PHE A 91 0.27 8.42 -12.25
CA PHE A 91 -0.52 7.21 -12.06
C PHE A 91 -1.27 7.21 -10.73
N ASN A 92 -0.64 7.60 -9.62
CA ASN A 92 -1.25 7.56 -8.30
C ASN A 92 -2.35 8.61 -8.10
N TYR A 93 -2.23 9.77 -8.73
CA TYR A 93 -3.14 10.90 -8.46
C TYR A 93 -3.99 11.30 -9.67
N ALA A 94 -3.58 11.02 -10.91
CA ALA A 94 -4.39 11.31 -12.09
C ALA A 94 -5.06 10.06 -12.70
N VAL A 95 -4.59 8.85 -12.40
CA VAL A 95 -5.17 7.62 -12.96
C VAL A 95 -5.92 6.81 -11.90
N ASN A 96 -5.28 6.47 -10.79
CA ASN A 96 -5.82 5.52 -9.82
C ASN A 96 -7.16 5.90 -9.18
N PRO A 97 -7.37 7.14 -8.67
CA PRO A 97 -8.65 7.49 -8.07
C PRO A 97 -9.82 7.36 -9.05
N PHE A 98 -9.60 7.78 -10.29
CA PHE A 98 -10.61 7.71 -11.33
C PHE A 98 -10.81 6.29 -11.87
N LEU A 99 -9.75 5.48 -11.94
CA LEU A 99 -9.84 4.08 -12.36
C LEU A 99 -10.69 3.28 -11.35
N LEU A 100 -10.44 3.43 -10.05
CA LEU A 100 -11.25 2.75 -9.04
C LEU A 100 -12.65 3.32 -8.92
N TRP A 101 -12.82 4.62 -9.07
CA TRP A 101 -14.16 5.21 -9.20
C TRP A 101 -14.92 4.62 -10.40
N PHE A 102 -14.28 4.53 -11.56
CA PHE A 102 -14.87 3.96 -12.77
C PHE A 102 -15.20 2.47 -12.63
N LEU A 103 -14.29 1.67 -12.04
CA LEU A 103 -14.58 0.27 -11.75
C LEU A 103 -15.76 0.14 -10.78
N GLY A 104 -15.82 0.98 -9.75
CA GLY A 104 -16.97 1.04 -8.85
C GLY A 104 -18.25 1.39 -9.59
N TYR A 105 -18.22 2.35 -10.50
CA TYR A 105 -19.37 2.69 -11.36
C TYR A 105 -19.81 1.50 -12.22
N VAL A 106 -18.89 0.80 -12.85
CA VAL A 106 -19.21 -0.35 -13.68
C VAL A 106 -19.81 -1.50 -12.86
N PHE A 107 -19.16 -1.87 -11.74
CA PHE A 107 -19.56 -3.05 -10.98
C PHE A 107 -20.70 -2.75 -10.00
N PHE A 108 -20.59 -1.71 -9.19
CA PHE A 108 -21.54 -1.44 -8.10
C PHE A 108 -22.74 -0.59 -8.54
N ALA A 109 -22.55 0.38 -9.44
CA ALA A 109 -23.69 1.18 -9.89
C ALA A 109 -24.49 0.53 -11.03
N ASN A 110 -23.87 -0.36 -11.82
CA ASN A 110 -24.53 -0.94 -13.00
C ASN A 110 -24.61 -2.46 -12.95
N LEU A 111 -23.47 -3.18 -12.99
CA LEU A 111 -23.46 -4.63 -13.26
C LEU A 111 -24.13 -5.44 -12.15
N PHE A 112 -23.74 -5.28 -10.90
CA PHE A 112 -24.29 -6.07 -9.80
C PHE A 112 -25.77 -5.77 -9.52
N PRO A 113 -26.24 -4.51 -9.52
CA PRO A 113 -27.67 -4.22 -9.42
C PRO A 113 -28.48 -4.77 -10.59
N ALA A 114 -27.97 -4.65 -11.83
CA ALA A 114 -28.67 -5.18 -13.02
C ALA A 114 -28.81 -6.71 -13.01
N LEU A 115 -27.88 -7.41 -12.35
CA LEU A 115 -27.95 -8.87 -12.15
C LEU A 115 -28.75 -9.26 -10.90
N GLY A 116 -29.31 -8.31 -10.15
CA GLY A 116 -30.02 -8.58 -8.90
C GLY A 116 -29.14 -9.09 -7.76
N LEU A 117 -27.83 -8.85 -7.84
CA LEU A 117 -26.83 -9.32 -6.87
C LEU A 117 -26.63 -8.35 -5.70
N MET A 118 -27.12 -7.13 -5.81
CA MET A 118 -26.89 -6.07 -4.82
C MET A 118 -28.00 -5.01 -4.87
N ASP A 119 -28.39 -4.53 -3.69
CA ASP A 119 -29.28 -3.37 -3.57
C ASP A 119 -28.52 -2.06 -3.76
N GLY A 120 -29.24 -0.98 -4.10
CA GLY A 120 -28.61 0.31 -4.41
C GLY A 120 -27.93 0.99 -3.21
N GLU A 121 -28.33 0.68 -1.99
CA GLU A 121 -27.71 1.25 -0.79
C GLU A 121 -26.36 0.56 -0.48
N SER A 122 -26.33 -0.76 -0.46
CA SER A 122 -25.11 -1.55 -0.32
C SER A 122 -24.10 -1.23 -1.43
N ALA A 123 -24.58 -1.04 -2.66
CA ALA A 123 -23.76 -0.64 -3.80
C ALA A 123 -23.01 0.68 -3.54
N LYS A 124 -23.67 1.70 -3.00
CA LYS A 124 -23.05 2.99 -2.66
C LYS A 124 -21.97 2.85 -1.60
N TYR A 125 -22.23 2.05 -0.56
CA TYR A 125 -21.27 1.86 0.53
C TYR A 125 -20.04 1.09 0.07
N LEU A 126 -20.20 0.02 -0.72
CA LEU A 126 -19.08 -0.73 -1.28
C LEU A 126 -18.28 0.10 -2.29
N TRP A 127 -18.96 0.90 -3.10
CA TRP A 127 -18.29 1.82 -4.01
C TRP A 127 -17.49 2.88 -3.25
N THR A 128 -18.03 3.43 -2.17
CA THR A 128 -17.32 4.34 -1.28
C THR A 128 -16.04 3.70 -0.73
N GLY A 129 -16.15 2.49 -0.18
CA GLY A 129 -14.98 1.76 0.32
C GLY A 129 -13.93 1.49 -0.77
N LEU A 130 -14.36 1.17 -1.99
CA LEU A 130 -13.45 1.00 -3.14
C LEU A 130 -12.71 2.30 -3.47
N ILE A 131 -13.39 3.46 -3.41
CA ILE A 131 -12.75 4.77 -3.62
C ILE A 131 -11.76 5.07 -2.50
N LEU A 132 -12.12 4.81 -1.23
CA LEU A 132 -11.19 5.00 -0.10
C LEU A 132 -9.89 4.20 -0.31
N LEU A 133 -9.98 2.96 -0.82
CA LEU A 133 -8.80 2.18 -1.20
C LEU A 133 -8.02 2.85 -2.33
N GLY A 134 -8.70 3.46 -3.29
CA GLY A 134 -8.09 4.04 -4.49
C GLY A 134 -7.30 5.31 -4.28
N VAL A 135 -7.74 6.15 -3.35
CA VAL A 135 -7.20 7.52 -3.19
C VAL A 135 -5.88 7.58 -2.43
N ALA A 136 -5.50 6.51 -1.73
CA ALA A 136 -4.30 6.49 -0.90
C ALA A 136 -3.29 5.43 -1.38
N PRO A 137 -2.13 5.82 -1.94
CA PRO A 137 -1.06 4.89 -2.30
C PRO A 137 -0.40 4.28 -1.05
N CYS A 138 0.09 3.05 -1.19
CA CYS A 138 0.78 2.31 -0.13
C CYS A 138 2.09 3.00 0.29
N ILE A 139 2.39 2.97 1.59
CA ILE A 139 3.58 3.57 2.18
C ILE A 139 4.45 2.57 2.96
N ALA A 140 3.90 1.45 3.39
CA ALA A 140 4.62 0.50 4.24
C ALA A 140 4.95 -0.80 3.50
N MET A 141 3.93 -1.50 3.04
CA MET A 141 4.05 -2.82 2.41
C MET A 141 4.69 -2.78 1.02
N VAL A 142 4.64 -1.63 0.34
CA VAL A 142 5.16 -1.48 -1.01
C VAL A 142 6.68 -1.74 -1.12
N LEU A 143 7.44 -1.44 -0.07
CA LEU A 143 8.88 -1.77 -0.02
C LEU A 143 9.11 -3.29 0.05
N VAL A 144 8.25 -4.01 0.77
CA VAL A 144 8.30 -5.48 0.83
C VAL A 144 8.05 -6.09 -0.55
N TRP A 145 7.03 -5.61 -1.26
CA TRP A 145 6.75 -6.07 -2.62
C TRP A 145 7.89 -5.75 -3.59
N THR A 146 8.49 -4.56 -3.47
CA THR A 146 9.66 -4.14 -4.25
C THR A 146 10.85 -5.08 -4.00
N ASP A 147 11.15 -5.40 -2.75
CA ASP A 147 12.27 -6.28 -2.38
C ASP A 147 12.02 -7.72 -2.85
N LEU A 148 10.82 -8.25 -2.66
CA LEU A 148 10.43 -9.58 -3.13
C LEU A 148 10.55 -9.71 -4.66
N ALA A 149 10.17 -8.67 -5.39
CA ALA A 149 10.29 -8.62 -6.84
C ALA A 149 11.71 -8.30 -7.34
N LYS A 150 12.69 -8.15 -6.44
CA LYS A 150 14.06 -7.72 -6.76
C LYS A 150 14.09 -6.40 -7.53
N GLY A 151 13.27 -5.45 -7.13
CA GLY A 151 13.21 -4.10 -7.67
C GLY A 151 14.32 -3.19 -7.12
N ASN A 152 14.26 -1.91 -7.47
CA ASN A 152 15.19 -0.88 -7.02
C ASN A 152 14.74 -0.32 -5.65
N GLY A 153 15.28 -0.87 -4.55
CA GLY A 153 14.94 -0.45 -3.18
C GLY A 153 15.20 1.03 -2.88
N PRO A 154 16.37 1.61 -3.23
CA PRO A 154 16.62 3.05 -3.10
C PRO A 154 15.58 3.93 -3.80
N LEU A 155 15.19 3.60 -5.04
CA LEU A 155 14.11 4.29 -5.73
C LEU A 155 12.78 4.13 -4.96
N GLY A 156 12.49 2.93 -4.47
CA GLY A 156 11.29 2.64 -3.69
C GLY A 156 11.14 3.55 -2.46
N ILE A 157 12.22 3.76 -1.70
CA ILE A 157 12.21 4.65 -0.52
C ILE A 157 11.88 6.10 -0.93
N VAL A 158 12.43 6.57 -2.03
CA VAL A 158 12.17 7.91 -2.56
C VAL A 158 10.70 8.06 -2.97
N LEU A 159 10.16 7.09 -3.70
CA LEU A 159 8.77 7.11 -4.17
C LEU A 159 7.78 7.01 -3.01
N MET A 160 8.08 6.18 -2.01
CA MET A 160 7.30 6.08 -0.77
C MET A 160 7.24 7.43 -0.04
N ALA A 161 8.39 8.09 0.11
CA ALA A 161 8.46 9.39 0.80
C ALA A 161 7.59 10.46 0.10
N TRP A 162 7.64 10.52 -1.23
CA TRP A 162 6.80 11.41 -2.03
C TRP A 162 5.32 11.10 -1.88
N ASN A 163 4.94 9.83 -2.04
CA ASN A 163 3.57 9.41 -1.86
C ASN A 163 3.04 9.77 -0.45
N SER A 164 3.86 9.60 0.58
CA SER A 164 3.48 9.94 1.97
C SER A 164 3.14 11.41 2.16
N VAL A 165 3.88 12.31 1.51
CA VAL A 165 3.65 13.75 1.62
C VAL A 165 2.43 14.19 0.80
N ILE A 166 2.36 13.76 -0.46
CA ILE A 166 1.29 14.21 -1.37
C ILE A 166 -0.07 13.69 -0.91
N GLN A 167 -0.18 12.44 -0.45
CA GLN A 167 -1.47 11.85 -0.07
C GLN A 167 -2.12 12.54 1.14
N VAL A 168 -1.36 13.20 2.02
CA VAL A 168 -1.95 13.99 3.13
C VAL A 168 -2.91 15.05 2.60
N MET A 169 -2.55 15.71 1.52
CA MET A 169 -3.37 16.76 0.92
C MET A 169 -4.40 16.22 -0.08
N THR A 170 -4.00 15.23 -0.88
CA THR A 170 -4.83 14.75 -2.00
C THR A 170 -5.93 13.80 -1.56
N THR A 171 -5.73 13.00 -0.51
CA THR A 171 -6.73 12.03 -0.05
C THR A 171 -8.06 12.69 0.34
N PRO A 172 -8.12 13.73 1.20
CA PRO A 172 -9.38 14.39 1.53
C PRO A 172 -10.04 15.01 0.30
N LEU A 173 -9.24 15.60 -0.58
CA LEU A 173 -9.74 16.25 -1.80
C LEU A 173 -10.41 15.23 -2.74
N TYR A 174 -9.78 14.08 -2.98
CA TYR A 174 -10.37 13.06 -3.84
C TYR A 174 -11.59 12.38 -3.22
N ILE A 175 -11.62 12.18 -1.91
CA ILE A 175 -12.82 11.66 -1.24
C ILE A 175 -13.97 12.67 -1.41
N ALA A 176 -13.71 13.95 -1.18
CA ALA A 176 -14.69 15.00 -1.39
C ALA A 176 -15.21 15.04 -2.84
N LEU A 177 -14.30 14.94 -3.80
CA LEU A 177 -14.63 15.00 -5.23
C LEU A 177 -15.42 13.77 -5.70
N LEU A 178 -15.00 12.56 -5.31
CA LEU A 178 -15.51 11.32 -5.89
C LEU A 178 -16.67 10.73 -5.09
N VAL A 179 -16.64 10.79 -3.75
CA VAL A 179 -17.69 10.28 -2.87
C VAL A 179 -18.77 11.34 -2.62
N GLY A 180 -18.39 12.60 -2.46
CA GLY A 180 -19.31 13.71 -2.21
C GLY A 180 -20.37 13.93 -3.29
N THR A 181 -20.22 13.29 -4.47
CA THR A 181 -21.20 13.35 -5.55
C THR A 181 -22.48 12.55 -5.28
N TYR A 182 -22.44 11.55 -4.39
CA TYR A 182 -23.55 10.63 -4.14
C TYR A 182 -23.79 10.28 -2.66
N ILE A 183 -22.87 10.67 -1.74
CA ILE A 183 -23.02 10.57 -0.30
C ILE A 183 -22.70 11.92 0.34
N THR A 184 -23.51 12.34 1.30
CA THR A 184 -23.20 13.53 2.12
C THR A 184 -22.02 13.20 3.02
N ILE A 185 -20.93 13.95 2.89
CA ILE A 185 -19.69 13.72 3.63
C ILE A 185 -19.32 14.96 4.45
N ASP A 186 -18.71 14.73 5.59
CA ASP A 186 -18.05 15.77 6.36
C ASP A 186 -16.56 15.84 6.00
N ILE A 187 -16.22 16.82 5.15
CA ILE A 187 -14.84 17.03 4.67
C ILE A 187 -13.90 17.35 5.85
N VAL A 188 -14.40 17.99 6.90
CA VAL A 188 -13.60 18.33 8.09
C VAL A 188 -13.19 17.05 8.81
N SER A 189 -14.14 16.16 9.10
CA SER A 189 -13.85 14.85 9.71
C SER A 189 -12.89 13.99 8.89
N ILE A 190 -12.98 14.04 7.54
CA ILE A 190 -12.03 13.34 6.67
C ILE A 190 -10.64 13.97 6.80
N GLY A 191 -10.54 15.30 6.77
CA GLY A 191 -9.29 16.03 6.94
C GLY A 191 -8.63 15.75 8.28
N GLU A 192 -9.39 15.79 9.37
CA GLU A 192 -8.93 15.44 10.73
C GLU A 192 -8.42 14.00 10.80
N SER A 193 -9.13 13.06 10.20
CA SER A 193 -8.72 11.65 10.15
C SER A 193 -7.39 11.49 9.41
N VAL A 194 -7.23 12.12 8.25
CA VAL A 194 -5.98 12.06 7.47
C VAL A 194 -4.83 12.73 8.22
N LEU A 195 -5.07 13.88 8.86
CA LEU A 195 -4.06 14.54 9.67
C LEU A 195 -3.64 13.71 10.89
N LEU A 196 -4.60 13.07 11.55
CA LEU A 196 -4.34 12.25 12.74
C LEU A 196 -3.60 10.95 12.39
N TYR A 197 -4.08 10.21 11.37
CA TYR A 197 -3.56 8.88 11.06
C TYR A 197 -2.40 8.87 10.07
N LEU A 198 -2.17 9.96 9.33
CA LEU A 198 -1.07 10.07 8.39
C LEU A 198 -0.17 11.28 8.67
N GLY A 199 -0.75 12.46 8.83
CA GLY A 199 0.01 13.71 9.04
C GLY A 199 0.81 13.69 10.33
N LEU A 200 0.19 13.32 11.45
CA LEU A 200 0.86 13.25 12.76
C LEU A 200 1.96 12.18 12.79
N PRO A 201 1.73 10.92 12.36
CA PRO A 201 2.81 9.92 12.25
C PRO A 201 3.95 10.37 11.34
N LEU A 202 3.66 11.03 10.22
CA LEU A 202 4.67 11.57 9.31
C LEU A 202 5.54 12.62 10.01
N LEU A 203 4.92 13.60 10.67
CA LEU A 203 5.61 14.64 11.41
C LEU A 203 6.50 14.05 12.51
N LEU A 204 5.92 13.19 13.34
CA LEU A 204 6.65 12.54 14.45
C LEU A 204 7.76 11.61 13.94
N GLY A 205 7.53 10.88 12.85
CA GLY A 205 8.55 10.02 12.24
C GLY A 205 9.76 10.82 11.76
N VAL A 206 9.54 11.92 11.07
CA VAL A 206 10.60 12.84 10.61
C VAL A 206 11.34 13.47 11.78
N ILE A 207 10.63 13.93 12.82
CA ILE A 207 11.25 14.49 14.03
C ILE A 207 12.11 13.44 14.73
N THR A 208 11.57 12.23 14.92
CA THR A 208 12.29 11.12 15.57
C THR A 208 13.58 10.78 14.81
N ARG A 209 13.50 10.61 13.48
CA ARG A 209 14.68 10.37 12.65
C ARG A 209 15.73 11.48 12.86
N ARG A 210 15.31 12.74 12.81
CA ARG A 210 16.21 13.90 12.99
C ARG A 210 16.86 13.89 14.37
N GLU A 211 16.12 13.64 15.43
CA GLU A 211 16.65 13.60 16.80
C GLU A 211 17.58 12.40 17.03
N VAL A 212 17.23 11.25 16.48
CA VAL A 212 18.11 10.07 16.55
C VAL A 212 19.43 10.32 15.83
N LEU A 213 19.41 10.90 14.62
CA LEU A 213 20.62 11.19 13.85
C LEU A 213 21.50 12.28 14.46
N LYS A 214 20.96 13.16 15.31
CA LYS A 214 21.78 14.10 16.11
C LYS A 214 22.57 13.41 17.22
N ARG A 215 22.05 12.31 17.76
CA ARG A 215 22.60 11.63 18.95
C ARG A 215 23.30 10.31 18.63
N ARG A 216 22.98 9.71 17.49
CA ARG A 216 23.43 8.39 17.05
C ARG A 216 23.79 8.41 15.56
N SER A 217 24.58 7.42 15.13
CA SER A 217 24.94 7.27 13.73
C SER A 217 23.76 6.74 12.90
N GLU A 218 23.80 6.99 11.59
CA GLU A 218 22.86 6.41 10.64
C GLU A 218 22.94 4.87 10.64
N GLN A 219 24.13 4.31 10.84
CA GLN A 219 24.31 2.88 10.98
C GLN A 219 23.52 2.33 12.18
N TRP A 220 23.57 3.00 13.34
CA TRP A 220 22.79 2.61 14.52
C TRP A 220 21.28 2.66 14.24
N LEU A 221 20.82 3.70 13.54
CA LEU A 221 19.41 3.82 13.13
C LEU A 221 18.99 2.61 12.29
N ASN A 222 19.77 2.26 11.26
CA ASN A 222 19.42 1.21 10.30
C ASN A 222 19.60 -0.20 10.89
N GLU A 223 20.56 -0.43 11.78
CA GLU A 223 20.86 -1.76 12.34
C GLU A 223 20.09 -2.07 13.63
N LYS A 224 19.70 -1.05 14.39
CA LYS A 224 19.06 -1.23 15.70
C LYS A 224 17.61 -0.77 15.71
N LEU A 225 17.32 0.49 15.33
CA LEU A 225 16.01 1.07 15.48
C LEU A 225 15.03 0.59 14.39
N ILE A 226 15.43 0.59 13.13
CA ILE A 226 14.55 0.18 12.02
C ILE A 226 14.10 -1.28 12.15
N PRO A 227 14.95 -2.28 12.47
CA PRO A 227 14.49 -3.65 12.70
C PRO A 227 13.49 -3.77 13.85
N TYR A 228 13.70 -3.04 14.94
CA TYR A 228 12.74 -2.97 16.05
C TYR A 228 11.40 -2.37 15.60
N TYR A 229 11.44 -1.28 14.85
CA TYR A 229 10.25 -0.63 14.29
C TYR A 229 9.50 -1.51 13.28
N ASN A 230 10.22 -2.30 12.49
CA ASN A 230 9.59 -3.28 11.60
C ASN A 230 8.81 -4.33 12.39
N ALA A 231 9.36 -4.81 13.50
CA ALA A 231 8.66 -5.76 14.36
C ALA A 231 7.41 -5.14 15.01
N VAL A 232 7.51 -3.91 15.52
CA VAL A 232 6.36 -3.17 16.08
C VAL A 232 5.29 -2.96 15.02
N GLN A 233 5.67 -2.53 13.81
CA GLN A 233 4.76 -2.35 12.69
C GLN A 233 4.01 -3.63 12.33
N LEU A 234 4.73 -4.76 12.26
CA LEU A 234 4.14 -6.07 11.95
C LEU A 234 3.18 -6.53 13.05
N LEU A 235 3.59 -6.43 14.32
CA LEU A 235 2.72 -6.79 15.44
C LEU A 235 1.46 -5.91 15.49
N ALA A 236 1.60 -4.60 15.24
CA ALA A 236 0.47 -3.68 15.17
C ALA A 236 -0.48 -4.04 14.02
N LEU A 237 0.06 -4.42 12.85
CA LEU A 237 -0.74 -4.90 11.72
C LEU A 237 -1.55 -6.14 12.11
N LEU A 238 -0.89 -7.18 12.64
CA LEU A 238 -1.56 -8.42 13.03
C LEU A 238 -2.62 -8.19 14.11
N PHE A 239 -2.30 -7.36 15.12
CA PHE A 239 -3.26 -6.97 16.17
C PHE A 239 -4.49 -6.27 15.58
N THR A 240 -4.27 -5.25 14.75
CA THR A 240 -5.34 -4.48 14.13
C THR A 240 -6.24 -5.38 13.27
N MET A 241 -5.63 -6.30 12.51
CA MET A 241 -6.37 -7.28 11.70
C MET A 241 -7.26 -8.17 12.59
N VAL A 242 -6.72 -8.75 13.67
CA VAL A 242 -7.52 -9.57 14.60
C VAL A 242 -8.71 -8.80 15.15
N VAL A 243 -8.48 -7.59 15.67
CA VAL A 243 -9.55 -6.78 16.28
C VAL A 243 -10.61 -6.38 15.25
N MET A 244 -10.19 -6.00 14.04
CA MET A 244 -11.12 -5.63 12.98
C MET A 244 -12.00 -6.78 12.51
N PHE A 245 -11.42 -7.96 12.32
CA PHE A 245 -12.20 -9.16 12.00
C PHE A 245 -13.07 -9.62 13.17
N ALA A 246 -12.66 -9.37 14.40
CA ALA A 246 -13.49 -9.63 15.57
C ALA A 246 -14.73 -8.73 15.65
N LEU A 247 -14.59 -7.47 15.28
CA LEU A 247 -15.68 -6.49 15.33
C LEU A 247 -16.60 -6.50 14.11
N ARG A 248 -16.05 -6.78 12.93
CA ARG A 248 -16.77 -6.65 11.63
C ARG A 248 -16.95 -7.99 10.92
N GLY A 249 -16.29 -9.04 11.41
CA GLY A 249 -16.34 -10.37 10.80
C GLY A 249 -17.71 -11.01 10.77
N GLY A 250 -18.59 -10.68 11.73
CA GLY A 250 -19.98 -11.14 11.73
C GLY A 250 -20.69 -10.77 10.44
N VAL A 251 -20.59 -9.51 10.00
CA VAL A 251 -21.18 -9.04 8.74
C VAL A 251 -20.62 -9.80 7.54
N ILE A 252 -19.32 -10.13 7.56
CA ILE A 252 -18.66 -10.87 6.47
C ILE A 252 -19.13 -12.33 6.44
N VAL A 253 -19.35 -12.93 7.61
CA VAL A 253 -19.87 -14.32 7.73
C VAL A 253 -21.33 -14.42 7.33
N ASP A 254 -22.13 -13.40 7.70
CA ASP A 254 -23.56 -13.33 7.35
C ASP A 254 -23.77 -12.97 5.87
N HIS A 255 -22.84 -12.25 5.26
CA HIS A 255 -22.87 -11.77 3.88
C HIS A 255 -21.58 -12.12 3.13
N PRO A 256 -21.27 -13.41 2.90
CA PRO A 256 -20.05 -13.84 2.23
C PRO A 256 -19.96 -13.35 0.77
N GLU A 257 -21.09 -12.99 0.18
CA GLU A 257 -21.17 -12.38 -1.15
C GLU A 257 -20.42 -11.06 -1.24
N LEU A 258 -20.30 -10.29 -0.15
CA LEU A 258 -19.56 -9.03 -0.13
C LEU A 258 -18.07 -9.21 -0.45
N ILE A 259 -17.50 -10.37 -0.07
CA ILE A 259 -16.08 -10.66 -0.33
C ILE A 259 -15.82 -10.72 -1.83
N TRP A 260 -16.55 -11.54 -2.57
CA TRP A 260 -16.31 -11.71 -4.01
C TRP A 260 -16.77 -10.49 -4.82
N GLN A 261 -17.84 -9.81 -4.38
CA GLN A 261 -18.31 -8.57 -5.00
C GLN A 261 -17.22 -7.48 -4.89
N MET A 262 -16.57 -7.34 -3.72
CA MET A 262 -15.47 -6.40 -3.55
C MET A 262 -14.19 -6.89 -4.21
N ALA A 263 -13.92 -8.20 -4.19
CA ALA A 263 -12.72 -8.81 -4.76
C ALA A 263 -12.63 -8.58 -6.29
N THR A 264 -13.74 -8.70 -6.99
CA THR A 264 -13.77 -8.63 -8.46
C THR A 264 -13.17 -7.32 -9.00
N PRO A 265 -13.69 -6.12 -8.66
CA PRO A 265 -13.11 -4.86 -9.14
C PRO A 265 -11.70 -4.62 -8.60
N VAL A 266 -11.38 -5.05 -7.37
CA VAL A 266 -10.07 -4.86 -6.75
C VAL A 266 -9.00 -5.72 -7.44
N ILE A 267 -9.27 -6.99 -7.70
CA ILE A 267 -8.38 -7.88 -8.45
C ILE A 267 -8.10 -7.33 -9.84
N LEU A 268 -9.17 -6.94 -10.54
CA LEU A 268 -9.06 -6.35 -11.88
C LEU A 268 -8.19 -5.10 -11.85
N PHE A 269 -8.40 -4.21 -10.88
CA PHE A 269 -7.59 -3.02 -10.68
C PHE A 269 -6.11 -3.34 -10.51
N PHE A 270 -5.76 -4.25 -9.61
CA PHE A 270 -4.36 -4.59 -9.32
C PHE A 270 -3.64 -5.14 -10.56
N PHE A 271 -4.27 -6.09 -11.27
CA PHE A 271 -3.67 -6.65 -12.49
C PHE A 271 -3.57 -5.63 -13.61
N LEU A 272 -4.61 -4.84 -13.82
CA LEU A 272 -4.65 -3.85 -14.89
C LEU A 272 -3.59 -2.77 -14.67
N LEU A 273 -3.57 -2.19 -13.47
CA LEU A 273 -2.68 -1.09 -13.16
C LEU A 273 -1.20 -1.52 -13.12
N TYR A 274 -0.89 -2.64 -12.45
CA TYR A 274 0.48 -3.15 -12.42
C TYR A 274 1.03 -3.36 -13.83
N ASN A 275 0.27 -4.06 -14.68
CA ASN A 275 0.72 -4.32 -16.04
C ASN A 275 0.82 -3.05 -16.88
N LEU A 276 -0.12 -2.12 -16.74
CA LEU A 276 -0.11 -0.85 -17.46
C LEU A 276 1.15 -0.04 -17.11
N VAL A 277 1.42 0.16 -15.82
CA VAL A 277 2.59 0.93 -15.37
C VAL A 277 3.88 0.23 -15.77
N TYR A 278 3.97 -1.09 -15.59
CA TYR A 278 5.15 -1.85 -15.99
C TYR A 278 5.44 -1.71 -17.49
N VAL A 279 4.43 -1.89 -18.35
CA VAL A 279 4.59 -1.79 -19.81
C VAL A 279 4.97 -0.37 -20.22
N VAL A 280 4.30 0.65 -19.70
CA VAL A 280 4.59 2.05 -20.01
C VAL A 280 6.01 2.42 -19.60
N THR A 281 6.45 2.06 -18.41
CA THR A 281 7.80 2.37 -17.93
C THR A 281 8.87 1.60 -18.71
N ARG A 282 8.61 0.34 -19.09
CA ARG A 282 9.50 -0.42 -19.99
C ARG A 282 9.58 0.22 -21.39
N TRP A 283 8.45 0.68 -21.91
CA TRP A 283 8.41 1.39 -23.19
C TRP A 283 9.16 2.72 -23.14
N MET A 284 9.16 3.40 -22.00
CA MET A 284 9.94 4.61 -21.74
C MET A 284 11.44 4.36 -21.58
N GLY A 285 11.91 3.09 -21.66
CA GLY A 285 13.32 2.72 -21.61
C GLY A 285 13.88 2.44 -20.21
N TYR A 286 13.04 2.38 -19.17
CA TYR A 286 13.50 2.00 -17.83
C TYR A 286 13.88 0.51 -17.77
N ASN A 287 14.86 0.17 -16.93
CA ASN A 287 15.26 -1.22 -16.68
C ASN A 287 14.17 -1.98 -15.92
N TYR A 288 14.37 -3.29 -15.70
CA TYR A 288 13.40 -4.13 -14.98
C TYR A 288 13.20 -3.65 -13.54
N GLU A 289 14.30 -3.36 -12.82
CA GLU A 289 14.31 -3.01 -11.43
C GLU A 289 13.47 -1.73 -11.16
N ASP A 290 13.70 -0.70 -11.96
CA ASP A 290 12.97 0.57 -11.87
C ASP A 290 11.51 0.41 -12.27
N SER A 291 11.24 -0.29 -13.38
CA SER A 291 9.88 -0.50 -13.87
C SER A 291 9.03 -1.31 -12.90
N SER A 292 9.60 -2.36 -12.30
CA SER A 292 8.93 -3.18 -11.30
C SER A 292 8.64 -2.38 -10.03
N THR A 293 9.63 -1.59 -9.56
CA THR A 293 9.46 -0.69 -8.40
C THR A 293 8.34 0.31 -8.64
N MET A 294 8.36 1.02 -9.77
CA MET A 294 7.32 1.99 -10.12
C MET A 294 5.94 1.32 -10.22
N ALA A 295 5.85 0.13 -10.83
CA ALA A 295 4.59 -0.59 -10.95
C ALA A 295 4.01 -0.97 -9.58
N PHE A 296 4.81 -1.49 -8.65
CA PHE A 296 4.34 -1.78 -7.28
C PHE A 296 3.94 -0.53 -6.52
N HIS A 297 4.69 0.58 -6.65
CA HIS A 297 4.37 1.84 -5.99
C HIS A 297 3.11 2.54 -6.53
N CYS A 298 2.72 2.25 -7.77
CA CYS A 298 1.44 2.69 -8.30
C CYS A 298 0.29 1.75 -7.93
N THR A 299 0.56 0.46 -7.73
CA THR A 299 -0.46 -0.57 -7.55
C THR A 299 -0.84 -0.76 -6.08
N GLY A 300 0.12 -0.83 -5.16
CA GLY A 300 -0.14 -1.00 -3.72
C GLY A 300 -0.99 0.13 -3.13
N ARG A 301 -1.93 -0.23 -2.26
CA ARG A 301 -2.87 0.70 -1.63
C ARG A 301 -2.65 0.81 -0.12
N ASN A 302 -3.00 1.94 0.45
CA ASN A 302 -2.91 2.21 1.89
C ASN A 302 -4.23 1.83 2.57
N PHE A 303 -4.38 0.55 2.89
CA PHE A 303 -5.59 0.07 3.57
C PHE A 303 -5.73 0.66 4.96
N GLU A 304 -4.62 0.86 5.64
CA GLU A 304 -4.55 1.36 7.00
C GLU A 304 -5.24 2.73 7.07
N LEU A 305 -4.90 3.60 6.14
CA LEU A 305 -5.55 4.91 6.05
C LEU A 305 -7.01 4.81 5.61
N ALA A 306 -7.31 3.96 4.63
CA ALA A 306 -8.68 3.74 4.17
C ALA A 306 -9.59 3.25 5.30
N ILE A 307 -9.12 2.29 6.10
CA ILE A 307 -9.82 1.76 7.26
C ILE A 307 -9.98 2.85 8.34
N ALA A 308 -8.93 3.61 8.63
CA ALA A 308 -8.98 4.70 9.60
C ALA A 308 -10.05 5.73 9.23
N ILE A 309 -10.10 6.17 7.99
CA ILE A 309 -11.11 7.11 7.48
C ILE A 309 -12.51 6.48 7.53
N ALA A 310 -12.65 5.21 7.15
CA ALA A 310 -13.93 4.51 7.19
C ALA A 310 -14.49 4.41 8.61
N LEU A 311 -13.64 4.15 9.61
CA LEU A 311 -14.06 4.04 11.02
C LEU A 311 -14.33 5.39 11.68
N THR A 312 -13.77 6.49 11.18
CA THR A 312 -13.92 7.82 11.77
C THR A 312 -14.92 8.68 10.99
N ALA A 313 -14.62 9.04 9.77
CA ALA A 313 -15.44 9.91 8.95
C ALA A 313 -16.72 9.24 8.42
N PHE A 314 -16.74 7.88 8.31
CA PHE A 314 -17.91 7.10 7.88
C PHE A 314 -18.43 6.17 9.00
N ALA A 315 -18.23 6.53 10.26
CA ALA A 315 -18.65 5.73 11.42
C ALA A 315 -20.15 5.37 11.40
N SER A 316 -21.00 6.24 10.87
CA SER A 316 -22.45 6.02 10.70
C SER A 316 -22.79 5.02 9.57
N MET A 317 -21.82 4.62 8.75
CA MET A 317 -21.96 3.74 7.57
C MET A 317 -21.08 2.48 7.73
N PRO A 318 -21.47 1.52 8.57
CA PRO A 318 -20.59 0.38 8.91
C PRO A 318 -20.15 -0.45 7.71
N MET A 319 -20.96 -0.49 6.64
CA MET A 319 -20.65 -1.23 5.42
C MET A 319 -19.44 -0.66 4.67
N VAL A 320 -19.18 0.65 4.78
CA VAL A 320 -17.95 1.28 4.23
C VAL A 320 -16.72 0.72 4.93
N ALA A 321 -16.76 0.56 6.26
CA ALA A 321 -15.66 -0.06 7.00
C ALA A 321 -15.47 -1.53 6.63
N VAL A 322 -16.55 -2.30 6.46
CA VAL A 322 -16.48 -3.70 6.01
C VAL A 322 -15.78 -3.81 4.66
N SER A 323 -16.12 -2.97 3.69
CA SER A 323 -15.52 -3.01 2.36
C SER A 323 -14.01 -2.72 2.39
N THR A 324 -13.56 -1.81 3.25
CA THR A 324 -12.12 -1.51 3.40
C THR A 324 -11.34 -2.64 4.09
N VAL A 325 -11.98 -3.39 5.01
CA VAL A 325 -11.36 -4.54 5.69
C VAL A 325 -11.14 -5.72 4.75
N VAL A 326 -11.98 -5.90 3.74
CA VAL A 326 -11.81 -6.93 2.70
C VAL A 326 -10.57 -6.66 1.84
N GLY A 327 -10.15 -5.40 1.72
CA GLY A 327 -9.00 -4.99 0.91
C GLY A 327 -7.71 -5.79 1.16
N PRO A 328 -7.17 -5.85 2.38
CA PRO A 328 -5.96 -6.61 2.70
C PRO A 328 -6.05 -8.10 2.38
N LEU A 329 -7.25 -8.71 2.53
CA LEU A 329 -7.51 -10.11 2.16
C LEU A 329 -7.21 -10.39 0.70
N ILE A 330 -7.55 -9.44 -0.15
CA ILE A 330 -7.41 -9.55 -1.60
C ILE A 330 -6.02 -9.12 -2.04
N GLU A 331 -5.52 -8.01 -1.49
CA GLU A 331 -4.23 -7.45 -1.92
C GLU A 331 -3.10 -8.45 -1.77
N ILE A 332 -2.98 -9.11 -0.63
CA ILE A 332 -1.81 -9.94 -0.34
C ILE A 332 -1.65 -11.11 -1.32
N PRO A 333 -2.68 -11.95 -1.59
CA PRO A 333 -2.57 -12.99 -2.59
C PRO A 333 -2.31 -12.45 -4.00
N VAL A 334 -2.95 -11.34 -4.35
CA VAL A 334 -2.79 -10.72 -5.67
C VAL A 334 -1.39 -10.14 -5.82
N MET A 335 -0.88 -9.41 -4.83
CA MET A 335 0.47 -8.84 -4.89
C MET A 335 1.55 -9.91 -4.92
N LEU A 336 1.39 -11.04 -4.19
CA LEU A 336 2.29 -12.18 -4.30
C LEU A 336 2.26 -12.79 -5.72
N THR A 337 1.09 -12.87 -6.33
CA THR A 337 0.95 -13.30 -7.73
C THR A 337 1.65 -12.34 -8.68
N LEU A 338 1.52 -11.02 -8.47
CA LEU A 338 2.22 -10.01 -9.25
C LEU A 338 3.74 -10.05 -9.05
N VAL A 339 4.21 -10.35 -7.83
CA VAL A 339 5.65 -10.60 -7.56
C VAL A 339 6.13 -11.81 -8.35
N TRP A 340 5.38 -12.91 -8.36
CA TRP A 340 5.73 -14.09 -9.16
C TRP A 340 5.78 -13.76 -10.66
N ILE A 341 4.80 -13.02 -11.19
CA ILE A 341 4.78 -12.55 -12.58
C ILE A 341 6.01 -11.67 -12.87
N ALA A 342 6.35 -10.75 -11.97
CA ALA A 342 7.52 -9.88 -12.09
C ALA A 342 8.82 -10.68 -12.19
N LEU A 343 9.02 -11.63 -11.27
CA LEU A 343 10.21 -12.49 -11.26
C LEU A 343 10.31 -13.36 -12.51
N ARG A 344 9.19 -13.88 -13.01
CA ARG A 344 9.17 -14.64 -14.27
C ARG A 344 9.55 -13.77 -15.46
N ARG A 345 9.09 -12.52 -15.51
CA ARG A 345 9.50 -11.54 -16.52
C ARG A 345 11.00 -11.24 -16.43
N LYS A 346 11.56 -11.10 -15.23
CA LYS A 346 12.99 -10.89 -15.03
C LYS A 346 13.81 -12.06 -15.59
N SER A 347 13.45 -13.28 -15.22
CA SER A 347 14.11 -14.50 -15.71
C SER A 347 14.07 -14.60 -17.25
N ASN A 348 12.94 -14.28 -17.87
CA ASN A 348 12.83 -14.28 -19.34
C ASN A 348 13.73 -13.22 -19.98
N LEU A 349 13.83 -12.01 -19.40
CA LEU A 349 14.73 -10.96 -19.90
C LEU A 349 16.21 -11.37 -19.79
N GLU A 350 16.60 -11.98 -18.68
CA GLU A 350 17.95 -12.48 -18.44
C GLU A 350 18.30 -13.61 -19.44
N ALA A 351 17.37 -14.53 -19.69
CA ALA A 351 17.54 -15.61 -20.66
C ALA A 351 17.74 -15.07 -22.10
N HIS A 352 16.89 -14.10 -22.51
CA HIS A 352 17.03 -13.48 -23.85
C HIS A 352 18.33 -12.67 -23.98
N GLY A 353 18.71 -11.90 -22.96
CA GLY A 353 19.97 -11.15 -22.95
C GLY A 353 21.19 -12.05 -22.99
N THR A 354 21.14 -13.23 -22.38
CA THR A 354 22.21 -14.24 -22.47
C THR A 354 22.28 -14.85 -23.86
N LEU A 355 21.17 -15.18 -24.51
CA LEU A 355 21.10 -15.69 -25.86
C LEU A 355 21.65 -14.67 -26.88
N THR A 356 21.30 -13.39 -26.74
CA THR A 356 21.84 -12.34 -27.62
C THR A 356 23.35 -12.22 -27.51
N ARG A 357 23.91 -12.23 -26.30
CA ARG A 357 25.37 -12.19 -26.09
C ARG A 357 26.09 -13.44 -26.59
N LEU A 358 25.46 -14.61 -26.55
CA LEU A 358 26.02 -15.85 -27.12
C LEU A 358 25.98 -15.84 -28.63
N SER A 359 24.92 -15.29 -29.25
CA SER A 359 24.83 -15.15 -30.71
C SER A 359 25.84 -14.14 -31.29
N GLU A 360 26.17 -13.08 -30.53
CA GLU A 360 27.20 -12.09 -30.90
C GLU A 360 28.64 -12.62 -30.73
N ARG A 361 28.83 -13.72 -30.00
CA ARG A 361 30.13 -14.37 -29.78
C ARG A 361 30.33 -15.65 -30.61
N ALA A 362 29.33 -16.07 -31.37
CA ALA A 362 29.49 -17.16 -32.32
C ALA A 362 30.28 -16.67 -33.53
N PRO A 363 31.38 -17.35 -33.93
CA PRO A 363 32.27 -16.92 -35.01
C PRO A 363 31.58 -16.93 -36.36
#